data_e8cf715dc272c3163981a1272f11c25b
#
_entry.id   e8cf715dc272c3163981a1272f11c25b
#
_cell.length_a   1.000
_cell.length_b   1.000
_cell.length_c   1.000
_cell.angle_alpha   90.00
_cell.angle_beta   90.00
_cell.angle_gamma   90.00
#
_symmetry.space_group_name_H-M   'P 1'
#
loop_
_entity.id
_entity.type
_entity.pdbx_description
1 polymer ?
#
loop_
_entity_poly.entity_id
_entity_poly.type
_entity_poly.pdbx_seq_one_letter_code
_entity_poly.pdbx_strand_id
1 'polypeptide(L)'
;MLKWLIYMYKKTFRIFTIKNIEGKDIVIIPCDTESKNIKKWIPHLATILYDRNCNKVVLSKTLKHAEGIKEAIYKENISILDGSILKQNMLIKIAEYISNELNVELKNTEITLLVNENKKAHVESIISLAENAKNIKIVTNNIEEFKSLEQKLQERFGILIRLTNNKRKGLANSNIIINLDFPEELVNKYTINPDAIVVNLEKNVKIKYKQFSGINANNIKINLPRTYRVEFEKANIYNDFEESELYEAELVNMGFEETQQKLKKDNVYVKALIGNNGTIDKKEFREKCEFYVKTIDKVSILN
;
A
#
# COMPACT_ATOMS: atom_id res chain seq x y z
N MET A 1 -8.78 12.83 -18.28
CA MET A 1 -8.48 13.28 -16.89
C MET A 1 -9.78 13.27 -16.10
N LEU A 2 -9.82 12.57 -14.95
CA LEU A 2 -11.00 12.55 -14.08
C LEU A 2 -11.23 13.96 -13.50
N LYS A 3 -12.40 14.53 -13.74
CA LYS A 3 -12.80 15.83 -13.18
C LYS A 3 -13.38 15.72 -11.77
N TRP A 4 -13.72 14.49 -11.34
CA TRP A 4 -14.46 14.22 -10.13
C TRP A 4 -13.79 13.12 -9.32
N LEU A 5 -13.68 13.33 -8.01
CA LEU A 5 -13.33 12.31 -7.02
C LEU A 5 -14.54 12.09 -6.14
N ILE A 6 -14.90 10.82 -5.93
CA ILE A 6 -16.14 10.49 -5.22
C ILE A 6 -15.81 9.73 -3.95
N TYR A 7 -16.30 10.25 -2.85
CA TYR A 7 -16.06 9.73 -1.51
C TYR A 7 -17.38 9.41 -0.84
N MET A 8 -17.51 8.22 -0.31
CA MET A 8 -18.67 7.81 0.47
C MET A 8 -18.44 8.04 1.96
N TYR A 9 -19.39 8.68 2.59
CA TYR A 9 -19.25 9.10 3.98
C TYR A 9 -20.52 8.93 4.79
N LYS A 10 -20.43 8.27 5.96
CA LYS A 10 -21.59 7.90 6.79
C LYS A 10 -22.28 9.09 7.47
N LYS A 11 -21.51 10.07 7.93
CA LYS A 11 -22.01 11.12 8.84
C LYS A 11 -22.75 12.27 8.16
N THR A 12 -22.93 12.23 6.86
CA THR A 12 -23.63 13.29 6.13
C THR A 12 -24.97 12.80 5.60
N PHE A 13 -25.98 13.63 5.65
CA PHE A 13 -27.31 13.38 5.09
C PHE A 13 -27.52 14.00 3.71
N ARG A 14 -26.55 14.73 3.21
CA ARG A 14 -26.63 15.45 1.93
C ARG A 14 -25.36 15.24 1.12
N ILE A 15 -25.54 15.16 -0.20
CA ILE A 15 -24.41 15.23 -1.13
C ILE A 15 -23.86 16.65 -1.08
N PHE A 16 -22.56 16.78 -0.89
CA PHE A 16 -21.88 18.06 -1.00
C PHE A 16 -20.59 17.91 -1.80
N THR A 17 -20.12 19.02 -2.35
CA THR A 17 -18.92 19.05 -3.18
C THR A 17 -17.89 19.97 -2.54
N ILE A 18 -16.67 19.47 -2.37
CA ILE A 18 -15.49 20.29 -2.09
C ILE A 18 -14.89 20.64 -3.45
N LYS A 19 -14.94 21.93 -3.80
CA LYS A 19 -14.54 22.39 -5.12
C LYS A 19 -13.05 22.70 -5.20
N ASN A 20 -12.50 22.37 -6.36
CA ASN A 20 -11.20 22.87 -6.82
C ASN A 20 -9.99 22.48 -5.96
N ILE A 21 -9.90 21.21 -5.59
CA ILE A 21 -8.64 20.66 -5.09
C ILE A 21 -7.81 20.26 -6.31
N GLU A 22 -6.76 21.02 -6.59
CA GLU A 22 -5.86 20.80 -7.75
C GLU A 22 -6.59 20.59 -9.09
N GLY A 23 -7.65 21.39 -9.33
CA GLY A 23 -8.42 21.35 -10.56
C GLY A 23 -9.47 20.24 -10.62
N LYS A 24 -9.71 19.54 -9.52
CA LYS A 24 -10.75 18.50 -9.40
C LYS A 24 -11.77 18.86 -8.33
N ASP A 25 -13.00 18.47 -8.56
CA ASP A 25 -14.06 18.58 -7.57
C ASP A 25 -14.22 17.23 -6.84
N ILE A 26 -14.28 17.28 -5.51
CA ILE A 26 -14.52 16.10 -4.67
C ILE A 26 -15.99 16.09 -4.28
N VAL A 27 -16.69 15.01 -4.64
CA VAL A 27 -18.09 14.81 -4.29
C VAL A 27 -18.18 13.86 -3.10
N ILE A 28 -18.74 14.33 -2.01
CA ILE A 28 -18.99 13.53 -0.82
C ILE A 28 -20.44 13.03 -0.87
N ILE A 29 -20.60 11.72 -0.88
CA ILE A 29 -21.90 11.07 -0.96
C ILE A 29 -22.24 10.45 0.40
N PRO A 30 -23.39 10.76 0.99
CA PRO A 30 -23.85 10.13 2.21
C PRO A 30 -24.11 8.66 1.97
N CYS A 31 -23.76 7.82 2.92
CA CYS A 31 -24.09 6.41 2.90
C CYS A 31 -24.46 5.93 4.29
N ASP A 32 -25.60 5.30 4.41
CA ASP A 32 -26.01 4.63 5.64
C ASP A 32 -25.36 3.25 5.74
N THR A 33 -24.93 2.87 6.95
CA THR A 33 -24.30 1.57 7.20
C THR A 33 -25.29 0.48 7.57
N GLU A 34 -26.58 0.78 7.73
CA GLU A 34 -27.57 -0.25 7.95
C GLU A 34 -27.72 -1.11 6.69
N SER A 35 -27.55 -2.42 6.85
CA SER A 35 -27.52 -3.38 5.72
C SER A 35 -28.78 -3.34 4.84
N LYS A 36 -29.92 -2.99 5.42
CA LYS A 36 -31.19 -2.80 4.71
C LYS A 36 -31.16 -1.61 3.74
N ASN A 37 -30.37 -0.59 4.05
CA ASN A 37 -30.30 0.65 3.28
C ASN A 37 -29.16 0.63 2.26
N ILE A 38 -28.10 -0.14 2.49
CA ILE A 38 -26.97 -0.28 1.55
C ILE A 38 -27.47 -0.70 0.17
N LYS A 39 -28.34 -1.73 0.09
CA LYS A 39 -28.89 -2.22 -1.19
C LYS A 39 -29.68 -1.17 -1.96
N LYS A 40 -30.27 -0.19 -1.30
CA LYS A 40 -31.01 0.91 -1.94
C LYS A 40 -30.07 2.03 -2.39
N TRP A 41 -29.00 2.28 -1.64
CA TRP A 41 -28.07 3.37 -1.91
C TRP A 41 -27.11 3.06 -3.06
N ILE A 42 -26.70 1.80 -3.26
CA ILE A 42 -25.72 1.43 -4.28
C ILE A 42 -26.19 1.74 -5.69
N PRO A 43 -27.42 1.41 -6.13
CA PRO A 43 -27.91 1.82 -7.45
C PRO A 43 -27.93 3.34 -7.65
N HIS A 44 -28.27 4.09 -6.59
CA HIS A 44 -28.23 5.54 -6.64
C HIS A 44 -26.78 6.08 -6.75
N LEU A 45 -25.83 5.48 -6.02
CA LEU A 45 -24.41 5.74 -6.19
C LEU A 45 -23.97 5.48 -7.63
N ALA A 46 -24.35 4.34 -8.22
CA ALA A 46 -24.01 3.99 -9.61
C ALA A 46 -24.49 5.05 -10.59
N THR A 47 -25.72 5.55 -10.43
CA THR A 47 -26.26 6.66 -11.23
C THR A 47 -25.42 7.92 -11.11
N ILE A 48 -25.07 8.33 -9.88
CA ILE A 48 -24.24 9.53 -9.62
C ILE A 48 -22.86 9.40 -10.26
N LEU A 49 -22.25 8.21 -10.19
CA LEU A 49 -20.96 7.91 -10.79
C LEU A 49 -21.04 7.93 -12.33
N TYR A 50 -22.08 7.31 -12.89
CA TYR A 50 -22.32 7.29 -14.33
C TYR A 50 -22.47 8.69 -14.90
N ASP A 51 -23.30 9.54 -14.28
CA ASP A 51 -23.51 10.94 -14.70
C ASP A 51 -22.22 11.76 -14.71
N ARG A 52 -21.21 11.35 -13.93
CA ARG A 52 -19.90 11.99 -13.84
C ARG A 52 -18.80 11.27 -14.61
N ASN A 53 -19.18 10.25 -15.38
CA ASN A 53 -18.22 9.41 -16.10
C ASN A 53 -17.09 8.91 -15.19
N CYS A 54 -17.46 8.42 -14.01
CA CYS A 54 -16.56 7.90 -12.98
C CYS A 54 -17.04 6.52 -12.52
N ASN A 55 -16.12 5.57 -12.34
CA ASN A 55 -16.43 4.25 -11.81
C ASN A 55 -15.56 3.88 -10.59
N LYS A 56 -15.02 4.88 -9.91
CA LYS A 56 -14.14 4.67 -8.75
C LYS A 56 -14.64 5.46 -7.55
N VAL A 57 -14.47 4.87 -6.36
CA VAL A 57 -14.93 5.47 -5.11
C VAL A 57 -13.93 5.22 -3.98
N VAL A 58 -13.78 6.19 -3.09
CA VAL A 58 -13.07 6.03 -1.81
C VAL A 58 -14.10 5.88 -0.70
N LEU A 59 -13.91 4.88 0.16
CA LEU A 59 -14.79 4.63 1.30
C LEU A 59 -14.21 5.24 2.58
N SER A 60 -15.07 5.84 3.40
CA SER A 60 -14.66 6.22 4.75
C SER A 60 -14.31 4.99 5.60
N LYS A 61 -13.48 5.17 6.63
CA LYS A 61 -13.07 4.11 7.56
C LYS A 61 -14.25 3.30 8.08
N THR A 62 -15.33 3.98 8.45
CA THR A 62 -16.54 3.33 8.97
C THR A 62 -17.22 2.43 7.93
N LEU A 63 -17.27 2.88 6.66
CA LEU A 63 -17.91 2.13 5.58
C LEU A 63 -17.12 0.91 5.14
N LYS A 64 -15.81 0.94 5.25
CA LYS A 64 -14.94 -0.22 4.90
C LYS A 64 -15.22 -1.46 5.74
N HIS A 65 -15.72 -1.27 6.96
CA HIS A 65 -16.05 -2.34 7.90
C HIS A 65 -17.55 -2.72 7.86
N ALA A 66 -18.36 -2.03 7.05
CA ALA A 66 -19.77 -2.37 6.91
C ALA A 66 -19.94 -3.65 6.06
N GLU A 67 -20.66 -4.62 6.62
CA GLU A 67 -20.89 -5.90 5.97
C GLU A 67 -21.65 -5.75 4.65
N GLY A 68 -21.18 -6.42 3.61
CA GLY A 68 -21.81 -6.49 2.28
C GLY A 68 -21.68 -5.25 1.41
N ILE A 69 -21.04 -4.15 1.89
CA ILE A 69 -20.93 -2.92 1.10
C ILE A 69 -19.98 -3.08 -0.08
N LYS A 70 -18.85 -3.73 0.12
CA LYS A 70 -17.85 -3.95 -0.94
C LYS A 70 -18.40 -4.81 -2.05
N GLU A 71 -19.06 -5.92 -1.70
CA GLU A 71 -19.70 -6.82 -2.63
C GLU A 71 -20.81 -6.13 -3.42
N ALA A 72 -21.59 -5.27 -2.77
CA ALA A 72 -22.64 -4.51 -3.42
C ALA A 72 -22.07 -3.49 -4.41
N ILE A 73 -20.99 -2.80 -4.07
CA ILE A 73 -20.28 -1.84 -4.94
C ILE A 73 -19.68 -2.57 -6.15
N TYR A 74 -19.00 -3.70 -5.94
CA TYR A 74 -18.39 -4.46 -7.03
C TYR A 74 -19.43 -5.03 -8.03
N LYS A 75 -20.64 -5.37 -7.58
CA LYS A 75 -21.74 -5.81 -8.46
C LYS A 75 -22.16 -4.73 -9.47
N GLU A 76 -21.99 -3.47 -9.13
CA GLU A 76 -22.26 -2.33 -10.04
C GLU A 76 -21.04 -1.96 -10.90
N ASN A 77 -20.01 -2.80 -10.97
CA ASN A 77 -18.76 -2.53 -11.68
C ASN A 77 -18.04 -1.25 -11.21
N ILE A 78 -18.22 -0.89 -9.95
CA ILE A 78 -17.54 0.23 -9.31
C ILE A 78 -16.30 -0.30 -8.60
N SER A 79 -15.15 0.33 -8.82
CA SER A 79 -13.89 0.01 -8.15
C SER A 79 -13.74 0.83 -6.87
N ILE A 80 -13.27 0.17 -5.82
CA ILE A 80 -12.93 0.84 -4.55
C ILE A 80 -11.43 1.14 -4.55
N LEU A 81 -11.08 2.38 -4.27
CA LEU A 81 -9.69 2.80 -4.05
C LEU A 81 -9.33 2.50 -2.58
N ASP A 82 -8.32 1.68 -2.37
CA ASP A 82 -7.93 1.13 -1.06
C ASP A 82 -6.46 1.40 -0.69
N GLY A 83 -5.83 2.29 -1.45
CA GLY A 83 -4.43 2.66 -1.27
C GLY A 83 -3.43 1.73 -1.96
N SER A 84 -3.87 0.66 -2.63
CA SER A 84 -2.98 -0.34 -3.22
C SER A 84 -2.15 0.23 -4.37
N ILE A 85 -2.74 1.04 -5.26
CA ILE A 85 -2.02 1.69 -6.37
C ILE A 85 -0.93 2.62 -5.82
N LEU A 86 -1.26 3.43 -4.81
CA LEU A 86 -0.29 4.30 -4.18
C LEU A 86 0.84 3.49 -3.52
N LYS A 87 0.51 2.49 -2.69
CA LYS A 87 1.50 1.66 -2.00
C LYS A 87 2.47 0.98 -2.97
N GLN A 88 1.97 0.45 -4.08
CA GLN A 88 2.79 -0.12 -5.14
C GLN A 88 3.77 0.89 -5.71
N ASN A 89 3.30 2.08 -6.08
CA ASN A 89 4.15 3.14 -6.61
C ASN A 89 5.12 3.72 -5.57
N MET A 90 4.87 3.49 -4.28
CA MET A 90 5.73 3.91 -3.17
C MET A 90 6.64 2.79 -2.65
N LEU A 91 6.80 1.67 -3.36
CA LEU A 91 7.63 0.53 -2.93
C LEU A 91 9.03 0.96 -2.46
N ILE A 92 9.73 1.77 -3.24
CA ILE A 92 11.05 2.30 -2.85
C ILE A 92 10.97 3.19 -1.59
N LYS A 93 9.98 4.07 -1.50
CA LYS A 93 9.80 4.96 -0.33
C LYS A 93 9.45 4.20 0.94
N ILE A 94 8.74 3.10 0.82
CA ILE A 94 8.46 2.17 1.93
C ILE A 94 9.75 1.50 2.38
N ALA A 95 10.57 1.01 1.44
CA ALA A 95 11.86 0.40 1.75
C ALA A 95 12.83 1.40 2.38
N GLU A 96 12.91 2.64 1.86
CA GLU A 96 13.68 3.74 2.43
C GLU A 96 13.22 4.08 3.86
N TYR A 97 11.91 4.17 4.10
CA TYR A 97 11.36 4.40 5.42
C TYR A 97 11.82 3.33 6.42
N ILE A 98 11.68 2.05 6.06
CA ILE A 98 12.10 0.92 6.90
C ILE A 98 13.60 0.99 7.19
N SER A 99 14.43 1.22 6.17
CA SER A 99 15.88 1.31 6.30
C SER A 99 16.30 2.46 7.21
N ASN A 100 15.64 3.62 7.09
CA ASN A 100 15.89 4.78 7.93
C ASN A 100 15.51 4.53 9.40
N GLU A 101 14.37 3.89 9.66
CA GLU A 101 13.96 3.56 11.04
C GLU A 101 14.87 2.49 11.68
N LEU A 102 15.44 1.58 10.87
CA LEU A 102 16.45 0.61 11.29
C LEU A 102 17.87 1.20 11.38
N ASN A 103 18.08 2.43 10.92
CA ASN A 103 19.38 3.08 10.81
C ASN A 103 20.40 2.26 9.97
N VAL A 104 19.95 1.72 8.85
CA VAL A 104 20.76 0.95 7.91
C VAL A 104 20.67 1.54 6.49
N GLU A 105 21.70 1.34 5.68
CA GLU A 105 21.68 1.78 4.30
C GLU A 105 20.85 0.79 3.44
N LEU A 106 19.93 1.32 2.66
CA LEU A 106 19.06 0.52 1.78
C LEU A 106 19.86 -0.38 0.84
N LYS A 107 20.97 0.09 0.31
CA LYS A 107 21.85 -0.69 -0.59
C LYS A 107 22.44 -1.95 0.04
N ASN A 108 22.58 -1.97 1.37
CA ASN A 108 23.15 -3.07 2.14
C ASN A 108 22.08 -3.98 2.76
N THR A 109 20.81 -3.62 2.57
CA THR A 109 19.67 -4.30 3.17
C THR A 109 19.09 -5.34 2.20
N GLU A 110 18.90 -6.57 2.67
CA GLU A 110 18.17 -7.59 1.90
C GLU A 110 16.66 -7.32 2.00
N ILE A 111 16.02 -7.14 0.84
CA ILE A 111 14.58 -7.01 0.73
C ILE A 111 14.01 -8.23 0.03
N THR A 112 13.07 -8.90 0.67
CA THR A 112 12.34 -10.01 0.08
C THR A 112 10.99 -9.54 -0.43
N LEU A 113 10.75 -9.74 -1.71
CA LEU A 113 9.49 -9.43 -2.37
C LEU A 113 8.68 -10.71 -2.57
N LEU A 114 7.42 -10.71 -2.13
CA LEU A 114 6.48 -11.79 -2.42
C LEU A 114 5.62 -11.34 -3.60
N VAL A 115 5.76 -12.01 -4.73
CA VAL A 115 5.04 -11.64 -5.96
C VAL A 115 4.78 -12.86 -6.83
N ASN A 116 3.54 -13.04 -7.25
CA ASN A 116 3.12 -14.12 -8.15
C ASN A 116 2.81 -13.62 -9.56
N GLU A 117 2.22 -12.43 -9.68
CA GLU A 117 1.76 -11.90 -10.95
C GLU A 117 2.78 -10.93 -11.54
N ASN A 118 3.20 -11.20 -12.76
CA ASN A 118 4.12 -10.34 -13.52
C ASN A 118 3.36 -9.15 -14.14
N LYS A 119 2.65 -8.38 -13.29
CA LYS A 119 1.97 -7.15 -13.72
C LYS A 119 2.98 -6.08 -14.07
N LYS A 120 2.67 -5.26 -15.08
CA LYS A 120 3.51 -4.12 -15.46
C LYS A 120 3.84 -3.22 -14.26
N ALA A 121 2.86 -2.91 -13.41
CA ALA A 121 3.05 -2.08 -12.22
C ALA A 121 4.02 -2.71 -11.21
N HIS A 122 3.98 -4.04 -10.99
CA HIS A 122 4.94 -4.75 -10.14
C HIS A 122 6.35 -4.64 -10.70
N VAL A 123 6.51 -4.91 -12.00
CA VAL A 123 7.81 -4.86 -12.68
C VAL A 123 8.41 -3.46 -12.59
N GLU A 124 7.65 -2.42 -12.88
CA GLU A 124 8.11 -1.02 -12.82
C GLU A 124 8.52 -0.63 -11.39
N SER A 125 7.75 -1.04 -10.39
CA SER A 125 8.07 -0.79 -8.96
C SER A 125 9.33 -1.52 -8.51
N ILE A 126 9.53 -2.78 -8.94
CA ILE A 126 10.73 -3.56 -8.64
C ILE A 126 11.96 -2.96 -9.32
N ILE A 127 11.84 -2.51 -10.56
CA ILE A 127 12.93 -1.82 -11.27
C ILE A 127 13.33 -0.55 -10.52
N SER A 128 12.36 0.26 -10.10
CA SER A 128 12.61 1.48 -9.33
C SER A 128 13.28 1.18 -7.97
N LEU A 129 12.87 0.10 -7.29
CA LEU A 129 13.53 -0.34 -6.05
C LEU A 129 14.99 -0.73 -6.32
N ALA A 130 15.25 -1.44 -7.41
CA ALA A 130 16.59 -1.94 -7.78
C ALA A 130 17.59 -0.81 -8.10
N GLU A 131 17.14 0.40 -8.40
CA GLU A 131 18.04 1.55 -8.55
C GLU A 131 18.80 1.89 -7.27
N ASN A 132 18.23 1.58 -6.10
CA ASN A 132 18.77 1.92 -4.79
C ASN A 132 19.06 0.73 -3.87
N ALA A 133 18.40 -0.41 -4.08
CA ALA A 133 18.58 -1.63 -3.31
C ALA A 133 19.31 -2.69 -4.15
N LYS A 134 20.44 -3.21 -3.63
CA LYS A 134 21.27 -4.19 -4.36
C LYS A 134 20.99 -5.64 -3.99
N ASN A 135 20.37 -5.88 -2.85
CA ASN A 135 20.05 -7.21 -2.34
C ASN A 135 18.55 -7.47 -2.39
N ILE A 136 18.06 -7.89 -3.56
CA ILE A 136 16.64 -8.20 -3.76
C ILE A 136 16.47 -9.71 -3.92
N LYS A 137 15.53 -10.26 -3.15
CA LYS A 137 15.07 -11.64 -3.26
C LYS A 137 13.60 -11.62 -3.69
N ILE A 138 13.27 -12.33 -4.75
CA ILE A 138 11.90 -12.53 -5.21
C ILE A 138 11.48 -13.96 -4.89
N VAL A 139 10.40 -14.06 -4.11
CA VAL A 139 9.73 -15.34 -3.81
C VAL A 139 8.44 -15.36 -4.63
N THR A 140 8.33 -16.36 -5.50
CA THR A 140 7.22 -16.46 -6.46
C THR A 140 6.82 -17.91 -6.70
N ASN A 141 5.61 -18.15 -7.21
CA ASN A 141 5.23 -19.42 -7.79
C ASN A 141 5.75 -19.60 -9.22
N ASN A 142 5.98 -18.49 -9.94
CA ASN A 142 6.16 -18.41 -11.38
C ASN A 142 7.56 -17.89 -11.74
N ILE A 143 8.61 -18.64 -11.41
CA ILE A 143 10.01 -18.21 -11.66
C ILE A 143 10.23 -17.79 -13.12
N GLU A 144 9.70 -18.56 -14.07
CA GLU A 144 9.91 -18.32 -15.51
C GLU A 144 9.42 -16.93 -15.95
N GLU A 145 8.33 -16.44 -15.38
CA GLU A 145 7.78 -15.12 -15.70
C GLU A 145 8.70 -13.98 -15.24
N PHE A 146 9.55 -14.20 -14.24
CA PHE A 146 10.47 -13.21 -13.70
C PHE A 146 11.90 -13.29 -14.26
N LYS A 147 12.23 -14.28 -15.09
CA LYS A 147 13.57 -14.40 -15.70
C LYS A 147 13.93 -13.19 -16.57
N SER A 148 12.98 -12.67 -17.34
CA SER A 148 13.20 -11.48 -18.14
C SER A 148 13.47 -10.22 -17.30
N LEU A 149 12.86 -10.14 -16.11
CA LEU A 149 13.12 -9.06 -15.15
C LEU A 149 14.53 -9.20 -14.55
N GLU A 150 14.92 -10.42 -14.16
CA GLU A 150 16.27 -10.72 -13.66
C GLU A 150 17.33 -10.28 -14.65
N GLN A 151 17.19 -10.66 -15.94
CA GLN A 151 18.11 -10.26 -16.99
C GLN A 151 18.17 -8.73 -17.16
N LYS A 152 17.02 -8.04 -17.20
CA LYS A 152 16.95 -6.58 -17.29
C LYS A 152 17.65 -5.88 -16.13
N LEU A 153 17.49 -6.38 -14.90
CA LEU A 153 18.12 -5.80 -13.72
C LEU A 153 19.64 -6.02 -13.72
N GLN A 154 20.09 -7.17 -14.19
CA GLN A 154 21.50 -7.45 -14.37
C GLN A 154 22.13 -6.55 -15.44
N GLU A 155 21.49 -6.43 -16.60
CA GLU A 155 21.99 -5.61 -17.72
C GLU A 155 22.02 -4.12 -17.38
N ARG A 156 20.95 -3.61 -16.72
CA ARG A 156 20.79 -2.17 -16.48
C ARG A 156 21.54 -1.68 -15.25
N PHE A 157 21.58 -2.47 -14.18
CA PHE A 157 22.10 -2.04 -12.88
C PHE A 157 23.24 -2.92 -12.34
N GLY A 158 23.60 -4.01 -13.03
CA GLY A 158 24.59 -4.97 -12.56
C GLY A 158 24.13 -5.74 -11.30
N ILE A 159 22.84 -5.84 -11.08
CA ILE A 159 22.25 -6.44 -9.88
C ILE A 159 21.80 -7.86 -10.19
N LEU A 160 22.25 -8.82 -9.37
CA LEU A 160 21.75 -10.19 -9.39
C LEU A 160 20.64 -10.31 -8.35
N ILE A 161 19.40 -10.44 -8.81
CA ILE A 161 18.29 -10.78 -7.91
C ILE A 161 18.28 -12.29 -7.65
N ARG A 162 17.79 -12.67 -6.48
CA ARG A 162 17.61 -14.08 -6.14
C ARG A 162 16.15 -14.48 -6.37
N LEU A 163 15.90 -15.21 -7.46
CA LEU A 163 14.58 -15.82 -7.74
C LEU A 163 14.45 -17.15 -7.03
N THR A 164 13.34 -17.39 -6.33
CA THR A 164 13.07 -18.67 -5.67
C THR A 164 11.58 -18.98 -5.58
N ASN A 165 11.23 -20.25 -5.75
CA ASN A 165 9.90 -20.77 -5.41
C ASN A 165 9.86 -21.43 -4.02
N ASN A 166 10.99 -21.50 -3.32
CA ASN A 166 11.08 -22.05 -1.98
C ASN A 166 10.57 -21.05 -0.93
N LYS A 167 9.26 -20.96 -0.80
CA LYS A 167 8.58 -20.06 0.13
C LYS A 167 8.97 -20.31 1.59
N ARG A 168 9.18 -21.59 1.96
CA ARG A 168 9.55 -21.95 3.33
C ARG A 168 10.87 -21.30 3.75
N LYS A 169 11.92 -21.46 2.94
CA LYS A 169 13.23 -20.82 3.21
C LYS A 169 13.16 -19.30 2.97
N GLY A 170 12.43 -18.90 1.94
CA GLY A 170 12.31 -17.48 1.58
C GLY A 170 11.69 -16.64 2.69
N LEU A 171 10.66 -17.14 3.37
CA LEU A 171 9.96 -16.42 4.44
C LEU A 171 10.66 -16.58 5.81
N ALA A 172 11.12 -17.78 6.13
CA ALA A 172 11.74 -18.05 7.43
C ALA A 172 13.07 -17.30 7.67
N ASN A 173 13.79 -16.97 6.60
CA ASN A 173 15.12 -16.33 6.68
C ASN A 173 15.11 -14.86 6.25
N SER A 174 13.94 -14.23 6.10
CA SER A 174 13.83 -12.85 5.64
C SER A 174 13.44 -11.91 6.76
N ASN A 175 14.20 -10.83 6.94
CA ASN A 175 13.94 -9.81 7.96
C ASN A 175 12.99 -8.71 7.44
N ILE A 176 13.10 -8.36 6.16
CA ILE A 176 12.20 -7.38 5.53
C ILE A 176 11.49 -8.08 4.38
N ILE A 177 10.18 -8.14 4.47
CA ILE A 177 9.30 -8.78 3.50
C ILE A 177 8.31 -7.73 3.01
N ILE A 178 8.30 -7.47 1.72
CA ILE A 178 7.27 -6.63 1.10
C ILE A 178 6.42 -7.54 0.21
N ASN A 179 5.19 -7.70 0.60
CA ASN A 179 4.22 -8.54 -0.08
C ASN A 179 3.44 -7.70 -1.10
N LEU A 180 3.69 -7.97 -2.40
CA LEU A 180 3.00 -7.28 -3.48
C LEU A 180 1.59 -7.86 -3.68
N ASP A 181 1.48 -9.20 -3.83
CA ASP A 181 0.20 -9.82 -4.24
C ASP A 181 -0.13 -11.17 -3.59
N PHE A 182 0.73 -11.72 -2.71
CA PHE A 182 0.41 -12.99 -2.05
C PHE A 182 -0.84 -12.84 -1.18
N PRO A 183 -1.85 -13.71 -1.34
CA PRO A 183 -3.02 -13.71 -0.48
C PRO A 183 -2.69 -14.24 0.92
N GLU A 184 -3.54 -13.91 1.89
CA GLU A 184 -3.37 -14.28 3.30
C GLU A 184 -3.15 -15.79 3.50
N GLU A 185 -3.89 -16.61 2.77
CA GLU A 185 -3.82 -18.07 2.86
C GLU A 185 -2.44 -18.58 2.44
N LEU A 186 -1.84 -17.96 1.42
CA LEU A 186 -0.51 -18.35 0.94
C LEU A 186 0.58 -17.90 1.92
N VAL A 187 0.50 -16.70 2.45
CA VAL A 187 1.44 -16.18 3.45
C VAL A 187 1.41 -17.05 4.71
N ASN A 188 0.22 -17.37 5.22
CA ASN A 188 0.04 -18.16 6.45
C ASN A 188 0.30 -19.67 6.29
N LYS A 189 0.50 -20.15 5.07
CA LYS A 189 0.89 -21.55 4.81
C LYS A 189 2.32 -21.86 5.24
N TYR A 190 3.16 -20.85 5.37
CA TYR A 190 4.58 -20.99 5.66
C TYR A 190 4.97 -20.26 6.94
N THR A 191 6.01 -20.75 7.59
CA THR A 191 6.62 -20.07 8.74
C THR A 191 7.34 -18.82 8.26
N ILE A 192 7.02 -17.71 8.89
CA ILE A 192 7.68 -16.40 8.66
C ILE A 192 8.71 -16.23 9.78
N ASN A 193 9.81 -15.50 9.48
CA ASN A 193 10.72 -15.08 10.53
C ASN A 193 9.93 -14.34 11.64
N PRO A 194 10.03 -14.78 12.90
CA PRO A 194 9.25 -14.19 14.00
C PRO A 194 9.41 -12.68 14.14
N ASP A 195 10.58 -12.14 13.84
CA ASP A 195 10.92 -10.73 14.02
C ASP A 195 10.88 -9.92 12.71
N ALA A 196 10.32 -10.52 11.64
CA ALA A 196 10.27 -9.86 10.33
C ALA A 196 9.41 -8.59 10.33
N ILE A 197 9.81 -7.64 9.50
CA ILE A 197 8.97 -6.53 9.07
C ILE A 197 8.26 -6.98 7.80
N VAL A 198 6.94 -7.11 7.86
CA VAL A 198 6.08 -7.50 6.73
C VAL A 198 5.20 -6.32 6.35
N VAL A 199 5.29 -5.86 5.10
CA VAL A 199 4.43 -4.80 4.56
C VAL A 199 3.62 -5.35 3.40
N ASN A 200 2.30 -5.25 3.48
CA ASN A 200 1.37 -5.77 2.48
C ASN A 200 0.84 -4.62 1.60
N LEU A 201 1.04 -4.71 0.27
CA LEU A 201 0.71 -3.63 -0.64
C LEU A 201 -0.70 -3.74 -1.23
N GLU A 202 -1.07 -4.89 -1.81
CA GLU A 202 -2.38 -5.06 -2.45
C GLU A 202 -3.46 -5.51 -1.46
N LYS A 203 -3.18 -6.52 -0.66
CA LYS A 203 -4.19 -7.16 0.21
C LYS A 203 -3.80 -7.06 1.67
N ASN A 204 -4.77 -6.84 2.52
CA ASN A 204 -4.55 -6.96 3.95
C ASN A 204 -4.30 -8.42 4.32
N VAL A 205 -3.21 -8.66 5.04
CA VAL A 205 -2.81 -9.98 5.53
C VAL A 205 -2.74 -9.94 7.05
N LYS A 206 -3.42 -10.88 7.70
CA LYS A 206 -3.27 -11.12 9.14
C LYS A 206 -2.33 -12.32 9.31
N ILE A 207 -1.16 -12.10 9.89
CA ILE A 207 -0.21 -13.17 10.19
C ILE A 207 -0.76 -13.97 11.36
N LYS A 208 -0.96 -15.29 11.15
CA LYS A 208 -1.55 -16.23 12.14
C LYS A 208 -0.48 -17.01 12.91
N TYR A 209 0.79 -16.85 12.58
CA TYR A 209 1.89 -17.53 13.24
C TYR A 209 2.03 -17.03 14.70
N LYS A 210 1.83 -17.93 15.67
CA LYS A 210 1.77 -17.57 17.09
C LYS A 210 3.05 -16.94 17.65
N GLN A 211 4.20 -17.29 17.10
CA GLN A 211 5.50 -16.78 17.55
C GLN A 211 5.90 -15.47 16.83
N PHE A 212 5.06 -14.97 15.92
CA PHE A 212 5.34 -13.72 15.22
C PHE A 212 5.22 -12.53 16.18
N SER A 213 6.36 -11.89 16.44
CA SER A 213 6.52 -10.70 17.29
C SER A 213 6.89 -9.46 16.49
N GLY A 214 7.20 -9.63 15.20
CA GLY A 214 7.62 -8.58 14.29
C GLY A 214 6.53 -7.56 13.95
N ILE A 215 6.76 -6.84 12.88
CA ILE A 215 5.85 -5.82 12.36
C ILE A 215 5.04 -6.39 11.20
N ASN A 216 3.71 -6.28 11.25
CA ASN A 216 2.81 -6.58 10.14
C ASN A 216 2.01 -5.33 9.79
N ALA A 217 2.37 -4.66 8.70
CA ALA A 217 1.71 -3.46 8.21
C ALA A 217 0.86 -3.77 6.98
N ASN A 218 -0.36 -3.27 6.99
CA ASN A 218 -1.33 -3.42 5.90
C ASN A 218 -1.61 -2.10 5.17
N ASN A 219 -1.15 -0.98 5.73
CA ASN A 219 -1.26 0.33 5.12
C ASN A 219 -0.11 1.23 5.54
N ILE A 220 -0.02 2.40 4.94
CA ILE A 220 0.98 3.43 5.22
C ILE A 220 0.31 4.75 5.55
N LYS A 221 0.89 5.49 6.45
CA LYS A 221 0.59 6.91 6.67
C LYS A 221 1.54 7.73 5.84
N ILE A 222 1.02 8.67 5.05
CA ILE A 222 1.82 9.52 4.17
C ILE A 222 1.81 10.97 4.62
N ASN A 223 2.68 11.77 4.01
CA ASN A 223 2.55 13.22 4.06
C ASN A 223 1.55 13.67 2.99
N LEU A 224 0.27 13.78 3.37
CA LEU A 224 -0.75 14.29 2.44
C LEU A 224 -0.46 15.75 2.10
N PRO A 225 -0.45 16.15 0.81
CA PRO A 225 -0.23 17.52 0.42
C PRO A 225 -1.17 18.50 1.14
N ARG A 226 -0.64 19.68 1.50
CA ARG A 226 -1.37 20.65 2.33
C ARG A 226 -2.71 21.06 1.72
N THR A 227 -2.80 21.16 0.41
CA THR A 227 -4.04 21.51 -0.31
C THR A 227 -5.17 20.55 0.00
N TYR A 228 -4.91 19.24 -0.02
CA TYR A 228 -5.88 18.20 0.36
C TYR A 228 -6.24 18.31 1.83
N ARG A 229 -5.23 18.29 2.68
CA ARG A 229 -5.43 18.29 4.13
C ARG A 229 -6.30 19.44 4.58
N VAL A 230 -6.00 20.67 4.15
CA VAL A 230 -6.76 21.88 4.55
C VAL A 230 -8.22 21.79 4.12
N GLU A 231 -8.51 21.34 2.90
CA GLU A 231 -9.89 21.28 2.43
C GLU A 231 -10.70 20.16 3.12
N PHE A 232 -10.09 19.02 3.41
CA PHE A 232 -10.74 17.96 4.20
C PHE A 232 -10.93 18.35 5.68
N GLU A 233 -9.98 19.09 6.28
CA GLU A 233 -10.10 19.63 7.64
C GLU A 233 -11.23 20.68 7.71
N LYS A 234 -11.32 21.60 6.75
CA LYS A 234 -12.43 22.58 6.67
C LYS A 234 -13.79 21.90 6.56
N ALA A 235 -13.87 20.80 5.83
CA ALA A 235 -15.08 20.01 5.70
C ALA A 235 -15.35 19.11 6.92
N ASN A 236 -14.44 19.08 7.90
CA ASN A 236 -14.50 18.22 9.10
C ASN A 236 -14.63 16.72 8.81
N ILE A 237 -13.98 16.25 7.74
CA ILE A 237 -14.01 14.83 7.32
C ILE A 237 -12.62 14.21 7.19
N TYR A 238 -11.54 14.95 7.43
CA TYR A 238 -10.17 14.48 7.24
C TYR A 238 -9.87 13.17 7.98
N ASN A 239 -10.27 13.07 9.25
CA ASN A 239 -10.01 11.90 10.08
C ASN A 239 -10.85 10.65 9.72
N ASP A 240 -11.87 10.82 8.89
CA ASP A 240 -12.77 9.75 8.49
C ASP A 240 -12.25 8.93 7.29
N PHE A 241 -11.14 9.35 6.67
CA PHE A 241 -10.51 8.66 5.55
C PHE A 241 -9.04 8.33 5.84
N GLU A 242 -8.47 7.38 5.09
CA GLU A 242 -7.04 7.12 5.10
C GLU A 242 -6.32 8.05 4.11
N GLU A 243 -5.20 8.64 4.55
CA GLU A 243 -4.42 9.57 3.71
C GLU A 243 -3.95 8.92 2.40
N SER A 244 -3.57 7.65 2.46
CA SER A 244 -3.13 6.87 1.28
C SER A 244 -4.23 6.76 0.23
N GLU A 245 -5.47 6.54 0.64
CA GLU A 245 -6.60 6.39 -0.26
C GLU A 245 -7.08 7.73 -0.81
N LEU A 246 -7.03 8.78 0.01
CA LEU A 246 -7.30 10.14 -0.44
C LEU A 246 -6.35 10.55 -1.57
N TYR A 247 -5.05 10.24 -1.40
CA TYR A 247 -4.08 10.61 -2.42
C TYR A 247 -4.09 9.66 -3.62
N GLU A 248 -4.40 8.36 -3.43
CA GLU A 248 -4.51 7.40 -4.52
C GLU A 248 -5.48 7.86 -5.62
N ALA A 249 -6.56 8.53 -5.22
CA ALA A 249 -7.54 9.06 -6.16
C ALA A 249 -6.94 10.03 -7.19
N GLU A 250 -5.84 10.71 -6.87
CA GLU A 250 -5.08 11.55 -7.79
C GLU A 250 -4.31 10.76 -8.84
N LEU A 251 -3.88 9.56 -8.49
CA LEU A 251 -3.00 8.73 -9.31
C LEU A 251 -3.76 7.86 -10.31
N VAL A 252 -5.09 7.87 -10.21
CA VAL A 252 -5.95 7.08 -11.09
C VAL A 252 -5.72 7.48 -12.55
N ASN A 253 -5.44 6.48 -13.40
CA ASN A 253 -5.13 6.62 -14.83
C ASN A 253 -3.78 7.26 -15.16
N MET A 254 -2.89 7.47 -14.19
CA MET A 254 -1.52 7.86 -14.44
C MET A 254 -0.65 6.62 -14.72
N GLY A 255 0.31 6.76 -15.63
CA GLY A 255 1.38 5.78 -15.79
C GLY A 255 2.38 5.84 -14.63
N PHE A 256 3.27 4.83 -14.53
CA PHE A 256 4.24 4.76 -13.44
C PHE A 256 5.14 6.00 -13.36
N GLU A 257 5.74 6.41 -14.47
CA GLU A 257 6.64 7.58 -14.52
C GLU A 257 5.91 8.87 -14.14
N GLU A 258 4.71 9.09 -14.66
CA GLU A 258 3.87 10.24 -14.32
C GLU A 258 3.54 10.25 -12.81
N THR A 259 3.23 9.08 -12.25
CA THR A 259 2.99 8.91 -10.82
C THR A 259 4.23 9.26 -10.00
N GLN A 260 5.43 8.78 -10.40
CA GLN A 260 6.67 9.11 -9.70
C GLN A 260 6.97 10.62 -9.72
N GLN A 261 6.76 11.28 -10.86
CA GLN A 261 6.90 12.73 -10.98
C GLN A 261 5.90 13.48 -10.08
N LYS A 262 4.64 13.03 -10.03
CA LYS A 262 3.60 13.60 -9.15
C LYS A 262 3.96 13.43 -7.67
N LEU A 263 4.36 12.23 -7.24
CA LEU A 263 4.81 11.96 -5.88
C LEU A 263 5.98 12.85 -5.45
N LYS A 264 6.93 13.08 -6.36
CA LYS A 264 8.08 13.96 -6.13
C LYS A 264 7.66 15.43 -6.04
N LYS A 265 6.86 15.90 -6.99
CA LYS A 265 6.33 17.27 -7.01
C LYS A 265 5.56 17.62 -5.75
N ASP A 266 4.72 16.71 -5.28
CA ASP A 266 3.86 16.89 -4.11
C ASP A 266 4.60 16.58 -2.79
N ASN A 267 5.87 16.21 -2.87
CA ASN A 267 6.70 15.81 -1.73
C ASN A 267 6.03 14.74 -0.85
N VAL A 268 5.45 13.71 -1.49
CA VAL A 268 4.78 12.60 -0.79
C VAL A 268 5.83 11.60 -0.30
N TYR A 269 5.83 11.32 1.00
CA TYR A 269 6.70 10.34 1.65
C TYR A 269 5.95 9.56 2.73
N VAL A 270 6.52 8.43 3.15
CA VAL A 270 5.96 7.60 4.22
C VAL A 270 6.31 8.21 5.57
N LYS A 271 5.30 8.46 6.40
CA LYS A 271 5.46 8.95 7.79
C LYS A 271 5.48 7.82 8.81
N ALA A 272 4.69 6.78 8.56
CA ALA A 272 4.58 5.63 9.44
C ALA A 272 3.97 4.44 8.70
N LEU A 273 4.18 3.25 9.22
CA LEU A 273 3.44 2.04 8.86
C LEU A 273 2.16 1.95 9.69
N ILE A 274 1.10 1.34 9.12
CA ILE A 274 -0.16 1.10 9.81
C ILE A 274 -0.37 -0.40 9.89
N GLY A 275 -0.36 -0.92 11.11
CA GLY A 275 -0.64 -2.31 11.43
C GLY A 275 -2.11 -2.56 11.74
N ASN A 276 -2.42 -3.76 12.23
CA ASN A 276 -3.79 -4.14 12.61
C ASN A 276 -4.34 -3.31 13.78
N ASN A 277 -3.48 -2.82 14.66
CA ASN A 277 -3.84 -2.07 15.86
C ASN A 277 -3.73 -0.54 15.67
N GLY A 278 -3.45 -0.09 14.46
CA GLY A 278 -3.28 1.33 14.13
C GLY A 278 -1.88 1.69 13.68
N THR A 279 -1.53 2.96 13.84
CA THR A 279 -0.22 3.49 13.43
C THR A 279 0.88 2.94 14.33
N ILE A 280 1.90 2.33 13.72
CA ILE A 280 3.11 1.87 14.38
C ILE A 280 4.01 3.08 14.57
N ASP A 281 4.19 3.49 15.82
CA ASP A 281 5.06 4.61 16.14
C ASP A 281 6.55 4.19 16.15
N LYS A 282 7.44 5.20 16.21
CA LYS A 282 8.88 4.93 16.17
C LYS A 282 9.38 4.12 17.37
N LYS A 283 8.73 4.23 18.52
CA LYS A 283 9.11 3.48 19.72
C LYS A 283 8.76 2.02 19.55
N GLU A 284 7.50 1.73 19.17
CA GLU A 284 7.05 0.36 18.87
C GLU A 284 7.90 -0.27 17.77
N PHE A 285 8.21 0.50 16.71
CA PHE A 285 9.06 0.02 15.61
C PHE A 285 10.42 -0.43 16.12
N ARG A 286 11.11 0.41 16.92
CA ARG A 286 12.44 0.11 17.46
C ARG A 286 12.42 -1.05 18.44
N GLU A 287 11.44 -1.11 19.33
CA GLU A 287 11.30 -2.20 20.30
C GLU A 287 11.15 -3.57 19.59
N LYS A 288 10.33 -3.63 18.55
CA LYS A 288 10.12 -4.86 17.75
C LYS A 288 11.32 -5.23 16.86
N CYS A 289 12.15 -4.28 16.51
CA CYS A 289 13.31 -4.48 15.62
C CYS A 289 14.65 -4.46 16.37
N GLU A 290 14.67 -4.43 17.71
CA GLU A 290 15.88 -4.33 18.52
C GLU A 290 16.89 -5.45 18.23
N PHE A 291 16.41 -6.65 17.93
CA PHE A 291 17.25 -7.79 17.56
C PHE A 291 17.99 -7.55 16.23
N TYR A 292 17.33 -6.91 15.27
CA TYR A 292 17.94 -6.58 13.97
C TYR A 292 19.07 -5.59 14.11
N VAL A 293 18.90 -4.54 14.93
CA VAL A 293 19.94 -3.53 15.20
C VAL A 293 21.15 -4.17 15.89
N LYS A 294 20.94 -5.01 16.89
CA LYS A 294 22.03 -5.73 17.60
C LYS A 294 22.83 -6.69 16.70
N THR A 295 22.22 -7.22 15.65
CA THR A 295 22.89 -8.14 14.72
C THR A 295 23.81 -7.38 13.77
N ILE A 296 23.42 -6.17 13.35
CA ILE A 296 24.22 -5.31 12.47
C ILE A 296 25.44 -4.77 13.21
N ASP A 297 25.27 -4.32 14.46
CA ASP A 297 26.39 -3.82 15.30
C ASP A 297 27.49 -4.89 15.49
N LYS A 298 27.11 -6.18 15.59
CA LYS A 298 28.07 -7.28 15.68
C LYS A 298 28.83 -7.53 14.38
N VAL A 299 28.22 -7.32 13.23
CA VAL A 299 28.87 -7.51 11.91
C VAL A 299 29.80 -6.32 11.59
N SER A 300 29.47 -5.12 12.01
CA SER A 300 30.30 -3.93 11.81
C SER A 300 31.56 -3.91 12.69
N ILE A 301 31.60 -4.68 13.79
CA ILE A 301 32.77 -4.81 14.67
C ILE A 301 33.74 -5.90 14.17
N LEU A 302 33.31 -6.77 13.24
CA LEU A 302 34.12 -7.87 12.69
C LEU A 302 34.73 -7.57 11.30
N ASN A 303 34.51 -6.39 10.76
CA ASN A 303 35.12 -5.84 9.55
C ASN A 303 35.95 -4.59 9.90
#